data_a811b34d9649a24aec4dbb56d68871bd
#
_entry.id   a811b34d9649a24aec4dbb56d68871bd
#
_cell.length_a   1.000
_cell.length_b   1.000
_cell.length_c   1.000
_cell.angle_alpha   90.00
_cell.angle_beta   90.00
_cell.angle_gamma   90.00
#
_symmetry.space_group_name_H-M   'P 1'
#
loop_
_entity.id
_entity.type
_entity.pdbx_description
1 polymer ?
#
loop_
_entity_poly.entity_id
_entity_poly.type
_entity_poly.pdbx_seq_one_letter_code
_entity_poly.pdbx_strand_id
1 'polypeptide(L)'
;MSKIAVCIPSRGPVHIMWAIQYSGLRFPVSGEKNTIVTVDVPIATARNNMAHSAIERGMDYLLFIDDDVLMPDFSVARLHYQMQQNDDWDAITGVYATKTSPPEPLIFGGDPSHAEPYWDWRMGETFPIWGAGLGCTMIRVSALERMLEHYGKDEPLFAFAETGDGKNSTAIGEDLFFFKRLHDMGGITMCDGGVICGHLDLKENKVYQLWQDCKPFKNAVPSFLDDPASLRVGHSPVESLISKSPARDKIESKNDGDPG
;
A
#
# COMPACT_ATOMS: atom_id res chain seq x y z
N MET A 1 14.31 10.34 15.61
CA MET A 1 12.87 10.57 15.33
C MET A 1 12.72 10.55 13.82
N SER A 2 11.97 9.59 13.28
CA SER A 2 11.86 9.45 11.82
C SER A 2 11.00 10.56 11.21
N LYS A 3 11.40 11.07 10.05
CA LYS A 3 10.65 12.06 9.27
C LYS A 3 10.03 11.41 8.06
N ILE A 4 8.71 11.46 7.95
CA ILE A 4 7.93 10.81 6.88
C ILE A 4 7.29 11.88 5.99
N ALA A 5 7.66 11.94 4.72
CA ALA A 5 6.95 12.68 3.71
C ALA A 5 5.75 11.87 3.22
N VAL A 6 4.54 12.30 3.54
CA VAL A 6 3.30 11.69 3.03
C VAL A 6 2.93 12.38 1.73
N CYS A 7 3.05 11.68 0.62
CA CYS A 7 2.92 12.18 -0.73
C CYS A 7 1.61 11.71 -1.36
N ILE A 8 0.73 12.66 -1.69
CA ILE A 8 -0.61 12.39 -2.22
C ILE A 8 -0.73 13.06 -3.59
N PRO A 9 -0.47 12.33 -4.69
CA PRO A 9 -0.81 12.81 -6.01
C PRO A 9 -2.33 12.70 -6.19
N SER A 10 -3.00 13.82 -6.52
CA SER A 10 -4.45 13.85 -6.67
C SER A 10 -4.87 14.51 -7.98
N ARG A 11 -5.98 14.07 -8.53
CA ARG A 11 -6.62 14.66 -9.70
C ARG A 11 -7.62 15.76 -9.35
N GLY A 12 -7.84 16.00 -8.04
CA GLY A 12 -8.79 17.03 -7.57
C GLY A 12 -9.61 16.57 -6.38
N PRO A 13 -10.94 16.70 -6.41
CA PRO A 13 -11.79 16.30 -5.30
C PRO A 13 -11.68 14.81 -4.99
N VAL A 14 -11.44 14.48 -3.73
CA VAL A 14 -11.32 13.09 -3.27
C VAL A 14 -12.67 12.54 -2.84
N HIS A 15 -12.84 11.23 -2.94
CA HIS A 15 -14.04 10.56 -2.47
C HIS A 15 -14.09 10.57 -0.93
N ILE A 16 -15.31 10.72 -0.37
CA ILE A 16 -15.49 10.80 1.09
C ILE A 16 -14.97 9.56 1.84
N MET A 17 -15.09 8.36 1.27
CA MET A 17 -14.55 7.13 1.87
C MET A 17 -13.03 7.22 2.00
N TRP A 18 -12.34 7.70 0.97
CA TRP A 18 -10.90 7.89 1.04
C TRP A 18 -10.53 8.92 2.13
N ALA A 19 -11.22 10.05 2.18
CA ALA A 19 -10.96 11.09 3.18
C ALA A 19 -11.15 10.58 4.62
N ILE A 20 -12.21 9.80 4.88
CA ILE A 20 -12.46 9.19 6.18
C ILE A 20 -11.34 8.20 6.53
N GLN A 21 -10.96 7.34 5.58
CA GLN A 21 -9.93 6.33 5.82
C GLN A 21 -8.55 6.96 6.01
N TYR A 22 -8.20 7.96 5.21
CA TYR A 22 -6.97 8.73 5.39
C TYR A 22 -6.91 9.41 6.76
N SER A 23 -8.02 9.99 7.23
CA SER A 23 -8.09 10.63 8.55
C SER A 23 -7.92 9.66 9.71
N GLY A 24 -8.24 8.38 9.50
CA GLY A 24 -8.07 7.29 10.47
C GLY A 24 -6.68 6.67 10.51
N LEU A 25 -5.78 7.00 9.57
CA LEU A 25 -4.45 6.41 9.52
C LEU A 25 -3.62 6.73 10.76
N ARG A 26 -3.04 5.68 11.35
CA ARG A 26 -2.17 5.77 12.52
C ARG A 26 -0.72 5.94 12.07
N PHE A 27 -0.16 7.09 12.42
CA PHE A 27 1.25 7.39 12.19
C PHE A 27 2.09 6.99 13.41
N PRO A 28 3.39 6.67 13.23
CA PRO A 28 4.26 6.37 14.36
C PRO A 28 4.35 7.55 15.32
N VAL A 29 4.22 7.31 16.63
CA VAL A 29 4.28 8.36 17.69
C VAL A 29 5.63 9.08 17.67
N SER A 30 6.71 8.38 17.30
CA SER A 30 8.06 8.92 17.19
C SER A 30 8.36 9.54 15.82
N GLY A 31 7.35 9.68 14.93
CA GLY A 31 7.52 10.17 13.57
C GLY A 31 7.08 11.63 13.40
N GLU A 32 7.86 12.44 12.69
CA GLU A 32 7.43 13.72 12.14
C GLU A 32 6.76 13.46 10.78
N LYS A 33 5.53 13.96 10.62
CA LYS A 33 4.76 13.84 9.38
C LYS A 33 4.76 15.16 8.62
N ASN A 34 5.25 15.13 7.38
CA ASN A 34 5.11 16.21 6.41
C ASN A 34 4.22 15.75 5.25
N THR A 35 3.11 16.43 5.02
CA THR A 35 2.21 16.08 3.90
C THR A 35 2.51 16.95 2.69
N ILE A 36 2.71 16.31 1.54
CA ILE A 36 2.96 16.95 0.24
C ILE A 36 1.82 16.50 -0.69
N VAL A 37 1.06 17.45 -1.20
CA VAL A 37 -0.05 17.18 -2.12
C VAL A 37 0.22 17.88 -3.44
N THR A 38 -0.01 17.20 -4.55
CA THR A 38 -0.10 17.81 -5.89
C THR A 38 -1.51 17.60 -6.43
N VAL A 39 -2.04 18.58 -7.12
CA VAL A 39 -3.38 18.52 -7.70
C VAL A 39 -3.30 18.80 -9.19
N ASP A 40 -3.91 17.93 -9.98
CA ASP A 40 -4.00 18.06 -11.45
C ASP A 40 -2.63 18.19 -12.16
N VAL A 41 -1.63 17.46 -11.61
CA VAL A 41 -0.30 17.33 -12.21
C VAL A 41 -0.16 15.93 -12.80
N PRO A 42 0.44 15.75 -14.01
CA PRO A 42 0.71 14.42 -14.57
C PRO A 42 1.45 13.54 -13.55
N ILE A 43 1.01 12.29 -13.38
CA ILE A 43 1.41 11.43 -12.26
C ILE A 43 2.93 11.27 -12.12
N ALA A 44 3.64 11.02 -13.21
CA ALA A 44 5.09 10.90 -13.18
C ALA A 44 5.77 12.20 -12.71
N THR A 45 5.29 13.36 -13.19
CA THR A 45 5.78 14.69 -12.77
C THR A 45 5.49 14.93 -11.30
N ALA A 46 4.27 14.60 -10.84
CA ALA A 46 3.88 14.75 -9.44
C ALA A 46 4.80 13.94 -8.53
N ARG A 47 5.04 12.67 -8.85
CA ARG A 47 5.90 11.77 -8.07
C ARG A 47 7.36 12.21 -8.04
N ASN A 48 7.90 12.69 -9.18
CA ASN A 48 9.25 13.27 -9.23
C ASN A 48 9.37 14.51 -8.32
N ASN A 49 8.43 15.46 -8.43
CA ASN A 49 8.42 16.67 -7.60
C ASN A 49 8.34 16.35 -6.10
N MET A 50 7.51 15.37 -5.72
CA MET A 50 7.38 14.90 -4.35
C MET A 50 8.65 14.24 -3.83
N ALA A 51 9.30 13.40 -4.65
CA ALA A 51 10.55 12.74 -4.30
C ALA A 51 11.68 13.76 -4.10
N HIS A 52 11.86 14.71 -5.01
CA HIS A 52 12.83 15.78 -4.86
C HIS A 52 12.55 16.63 -3.60
N SER A 53 11.27 16.97 -3.35
CA SER A 53 10.89 17.71 -2.15
C SER A 53 11.18 16.92 -0.86
N ALA A 54 11.03 15.60 -0.87
CA ALA A 54 11.37 14.77 0.28
C ALA A 54 12.88 14.74 0.54
N ILE A 55 13.70 14.63 -0.52
CA ILE A 55 15.16 14.70 -0.46
C ILE A 55 15.61 16.08 0.09
N GLU A 56 15.14 17.16 -0.52
CA GLU A 56 15.51 18.53 -0.14
C GLU A 56 15.17 18.87 1.32
N ARG A 57 14.08 18.32 1.84
CA ARG A 57 13.64 18.50 3.24
C ARG A 57 14.33 17.56 4.22
N GLY A 58 15.21 16.68 3.76
CA GLY A 58 15.91 15.69 4.59
C GLY A 58 14.94 14.76 5.31
N MET A 59 13.93 14.23 4.58
CA MET A 59 13.02 13.20 5.08
C MET A 59 13.76 11.85 5.13
N ASP A 60 13.38 10.98 6.07
CA ASP A 60 13.93 9.62 6.15
C ASP A 60 13.16 8.67 5.23
N TYR A 61 11.84 8.88 5.16
CA TYR A 61 10.92 8.06 4.35
C TYR A 61 9.99 8.92 3.53
N LEU A 62 9.67 8.43 2.33
CA LEU A 62 8.61 8.91 1.48
C LEU A 62 7.51 7.86 1.44
N LEU A 63 6.28 8.24 1.73
CA LEU A 63 5.10 7.39 1.66
C LEU A 63 4.15 7.91 0.59
N PHE A 64 4.00 7.19 -0.51
CA PHE A 64 2.95 7.47 -1.47
C PHE A 64 1.62 6.88 -1.03
N ILE A 65 0.56 7.68 -1.14
CA ILE A 65 -0.83 7.28 -0.94
C ILE A 65 -1.63 7.86 -2.12
N ASP A 66 -2.09 7.01 -3.02
CA ASP A 66 -2.95 7.47 -4.10
C ASP A 66 -4.36 7.81 -3.58
N ASP A 67 -5.02 8.80 -4.19
CA ASP A 67 -6.30 9.35 -3.74
C ASP A 67 -7.52 8.43 -4.01
N ASP A 68 -7.24 7.22 -4.45
CA ASP A 68 -8.21 6.13 -4.66
C ASP A 68 -7.79 4.81 -4.00
N VAL A 69 -6.70 4.80 -3.23
CA VAL A 69 -6.27 3.62 -2.45
C VAL A 69 -6.71 3.76 -1.00
N LEU A 70 -7.50 2.79 -0.53
CA LEU A 70 -8.08 2.74 0.81
C LEU A 70 -7.20 1.87 1.72
N MET A 71 -6.32 2.51 2.49
CA MET A 71 -5.37 1.83 3.38
C MET A 71 -6.03 1.50 4.72
N PRO A 72 -5.82 0.29 5.32
CA PRO A 72 -6.15 0.03 6.71
C PRO A 72 -5.49 1.05 7.67
N ASP A 73 -6.14 1.36 8.80
CA ASP A 73 -5.70 2.42 9.73
C ASP A 73 -4.30 2.20 10.31
N PHE A 74 -3.88 0.96 10.50
CA PHE A 74 -2.57 0.57 11.03
C PHE A 74 -1.44 0.54 9.98
N SER A 75 -1.75 0.70 8.69
CA SER A 75 -0.82 0.45 7.57
C SER A 75 0.46 1.24 7.69
N VAL A 76 0.38 2.55 7.93
CA VAL A 76 1.57 3.41 7.98
C VAL A 76 2.49 3.04 9.14
N ALA A 77 1.92 2.81 10.33
CA ALA A 77 2.70 2.40 11.49
C ALA A 77 3.38 1.03 11.26
N ARG A 78 2.68 0.09 10.60
CA ARG A 78 3.20 -1.25 10.30
C ARG A 78 4.32 -1.21 9.24
N LEU A 79 4.10 -0.53 8.11
CA LEU A 79 5.13 -0.39 7.07
C LEU A 79 6.38 0.31 7.63
N HIS A 80 6.20 1.38 8.39
CA HIS A 80 7.31 2.09 9.02
C HIS A 80 8.08 1.19 10.01
N TYR A 81 7.36 0.43 10.86
CA TYR A 81 7.99 -0.50 11.79
C TYR A 81 8.84 -1.55 11.05
N GLN A 82 8.31 -2.14 9.98
CA GLN A 82 9.04 -3.10 9.15
C GLN A 82 10.32 -2.48 8.55
N MET A 83 10.22 -1.28 8.00
CA MET A 83 11.39 -0.56 7.46
C MET A 83 12.44 -0.25 8.52
N GLN A 84 12.04 0.03 9.76
CA GLN A 84 12.98 0.28 10.86
C GLN A 84 13.70 -0.98 11.36
N GLN A 85 13.08 -2.16 11.19
CA GLN A 85 13.70 -3.43 11.60
C GLN A 85 14.65 -3.99 10.53
N ASN A 86 14.63 -3.45 9.31
CA ASN A 86 15.36 -3.99 8.17
C ASN A 86 16.02 -2.84 7.39
N ASP A 87 17.25 -2.51 7.78
CA ASP A 87 17.96 -1.36 7.22
C ASP A 87 18.39 -1.54 5.76
N ASP A 88 18.40 -2.77 5.26
CA ASP A 88 18.71 -3.14 3.89
C ASP A 88 17.53 -3.00 2.93
N TRP A 89 16.30 -2.81 3.44
CA TRP A 89 15.13 -2.62 2.58
C TRP A 89 15.02 -1.18 2.09
N ASP A 90 14.85 -1.02 0.80
CA ASP A 90 14.71 0.28 0.13
C ASP A 90 13.27 0.73 0.00
N ALA A 91 12.36 -0.21 -0.19
CA ALA A 91 10.93 0.05 -0.29
C ALA A 91 10.11 -1.08 0.31
N ILE A 92 8.92 -0.73 0.82
CA ILE A 92 7.89 -1.68 1.24
C ILE A 92 6.51 -1.19 0.78
N THR A 93 5.69 -2.10 0.29
CA THR A 93 4.32 -1.80 -0.16
C THR A 93 3.29 -2.67 0.54
N GLY A 94 2.05 -2.20 0.59
CA GLY A 94 0.89 -3.05 0.83
C GLY A 94 0.37 -3.69 -0.46
N VAL A 95 -0.55 -4.63 -0.32
CA VAL A 95 -1.22 -5.30 -1.44
C VAL A 95 -2.50 -4.56 -1.79
N TYR A 96 -2.71 -4.21 -3.05
CA TYR A 96 -4.01 -3.79 -3.58
C TYR A 96 -4.21 -4.30 -5.00
N ALA A 97 -5.45 -4.24 -5.49
CA ALA A 97 -5.86 -4.84 -6.74
C ALA A 97 -5.92 -3.85 -7.90
N THR A 98 -5.84 -4.36 -9.13
CA THR A 98 -6.30 -3.66 -10.32
C THR A 98 -7.81 -3.39 -10.24
N LYS A 99 -8.28 -2.39 -11.01
CA LYS A 99 -9.73 -2.11 -11.21
C LYS A 99 -10.29 -2.91 -12.39
N THR A 100 -9.92 -4.19 -12.46
CA THR A 100 -10.35 -5.13 -13.52
C THR A 100 -11.31 -6.18 -12.97
N SER A 101 -11.91 -6.98 -13.84
CA SER A 101 -12.74 -8.11 -13.46
C SER A 101 -12.26 -9.36 -14.20
N PRO A 102 -11.70 -10.37 -13.52
CA PRO A 102 -11.37 -10.39 -12.09
C PRO A 102 -10.28 -9.39 -11.72
N PRO A 103 -10.22 -8.93 -10.45
CA PRO A 103 -9.14 -8.07 -9.98
C PRO A 103 -7.84 -8.88 -9.82
N GLU A 104 -6.71 -8.26 -10.13
CA GLU A 104 -5.39 -8.87 -10.03
C GLU A 104 -4.53 -8.07 -9.05
N PRO A 105 -3.60 -8.70 -8.32
CA PRO A 105 -2.72 -7.96 -7.41
C PRO A 105 -1.76 -7.06 -8.19
N LEU A 106 -1.64 -5.81 -7.77
CA LEU A 106 -0.67 -4.85 -8.30
C LEU A 106 0.70 -4.99 -7.61
N ILE A 107 1.18 -6.22 -7.53
CA ILE A 107 2.52 -6.59 -7.08
C ILE A 107 3.12 -7.58 -8.07
N PHE A 108 4.42 -7.47 -8.31
CA PHE A 108 5.12 -8.20 -9.36
C PHE A 108 6.35 -8.90 -8.77
N GLY A 109 6.38 -10.23 -8.90
CA GLY A 109 7.48 -11.09 -8.46
C GLY A 109 8.26 -11.64 -9.64
N GLY A 110 9.34 -12.40 -9.34
CA GLY A 110 10.14 -13.08 -10.35
C GLY A 110 11.06 -12.16 -11.16
N ASP A 111 11.13 -12.37 -12.47
CA ASP A 111 12.02 -11.64 -13.39
C ASP A 111 11.37 -10.32 -13.84
N PRO A 112 12.03 -9.15 -13.65
CA PRO A 112 11.54 -7.85 -14.12
C PRO A 112 11.32 -7.73 -15.63
N SER A 113 11.82 -8.65 -16.43
CA SER A 113 11.53 -8.72 -17.88
C SER A 113 10.09 -9.16 -18.18
N HIS A 114 9.39 -9.73 -17.18
CA HIS A 114 8.02 -10.22 -17.26
C HIS A 114 7.18 -9.64 -16.14
N ALA A 115 6.41 -8.59 -16.44
CA ALA A 115 5.52 -7.95 -15.47
C ALA A 115 4.20 -8.75 -15.32
N GLU A 116 4.27 -9.88 -14.63
CA GLU A 116 3.09 -10.69 -14.31
C GLU A 116 2.66 -10.46 -12.85
N PRO A 117 1.33 -10.36 -12.57
CA PRO A 117 0.83 -10.26 -11.22
C PRO A 117 1.30 -11.42 -10.35
N TYR A 118 1.87 -11.11 -9.19
CA TYR A 118 2.36 -12.14 -8.26
C TYR A 118 1.23 -12.65 -7.37
N TRP A 119 0.87 -13.92 -7.55
CA TRP A 119 -0.25 -14.56 -6.84
C TRP A 119 0.17 -15.46 -5.68
N ASP A 120 1.46 -15.85 -5.61
CA ASP A 120 1.97 -16.75 -4.56
C ASP A 120 2.37 -15.97 -3.30
N TRP A 121 1.42 -15.21 -2.75
CA TRP A 121 1.59 -14.48 -1.51
C TRP A 121 0.55 -14.90 -0.46
N ARG A 122 0.85 -14.68 0.81
CA ARG A 122 -0.03 -15.03 1.92
C ARG A 122 -0.30 -13.85 2.82
N MET A 123 -1.51 -13.82 3.37
CA MET A 123 -1.92 -12.81 4.32
C MET A 123 -1.01 -12.82 5.57
N GLY A 124 -0.50 -11.65 5.96
CA GLY A 124 0.33 -11.45 7.13
C GLY A 124 1.82 -11.73 6.92
N GLU A 125 2.23 -12.36 5.82
CA GLU A 125 3.63 -12.57 5.49
C GLU A 125 4.23 -11.34 4.80
N THR A 126 5.52 -11.11 5.03
CA THR A 126 6.32 -10.12 4.28
C THR A 126 7.25 -10.86 3.35
N PHE A 127 7.27 -10.51 2.08
CA PHE A 127 7.97 -11.25 1.02
C PHE A 127 8.60 -10.30 0.00
N PRO A 128 9.68 -10.72 -0.68
CA PRO A 128 10.34 -9.92 -1.70
C PRO A 128 9.52 -9.86 -2.99
N ILE A 129 9.55 -8.69 -3.62
CA ILE A 129 9.01 -8.43 -4.96
C ILE A 129 10.01 -7.56 -5.74
N TRP A 130 9.87 -7.50 -7.07
CA TRP A 130 10.65 -6.52 -7.83
C TRP A 130 9.88 -5.24 -8.13
N GLY A 131 8.55 -5.27 -8.12
CA GLY A 131 7.73 -4.10 -8.45
C GLY A 131 6.33 -4.17 -7.88
N ALA A 132 5.69 -3.00 -7.81
CA ALA A 132 4.33 -2.83 -7.34
C ALA A 132 3.72 -1.53 -7.91
N GLY A 133 2.43 -1.32 -7.70
CA GLY A 133 1.86 0.01 -7.78
C GLY A 133 2.29 0.85 -6.57
N LEU A 134 2.35 2.16 -6.73
CA LEU A 134 2.85 3.08 -5.69
C LEU A 134 1.79 3.61 -4.72
N GLY A 135 0.53 3.25 -4.91
CA GLY A 135 -0.60 3.83 -4.13
C GLY A 135 -0.61 3.53 -2.63
N CYS A 136 0.22 2.59 -2.16
CA CYS A 136 0.45 2.29 -0.75
C CYS A 136 1.90 1.85 -0.54
N THR A 137 2.86 2.74 -0.82
CA THR A 137 4.28 2.37 -0.84
C THR A 137 5.12 3.34 -0.02
N MET A 138 5.91 2.81 0.92
CA MET A 138 6.92 3.54 1.68
C MET A 138 8.30 3.26 1.09
N ILE A 139 9.05 4.32 0.81
CA ILE A 139 10.38 4.29 0.21
C ILE A 139 11.37 4.98 1.15
N ARG A 140 12.54 4.41 1.33
CA ARG A 140 13.65 5.06 2.03
C ARG A 140 14.20 6.19 1.16
N VAL A 141 14.30 7.41 1.69
CA VAL A 141 14.77 8.56 0.89
C VAL A 141 16.21 8.36 0.43
N SER A 142 17.05 7.71 1.23
CA SER A 142 18.42 7.36 0.80
C SER A 142 18.46 6.44 -0.43
N ALA A 143 17.42 5.63 -0.70
CA ALA A 143 17.33 4.86 -1.94
C ALA A 143 17.12 5.78 -3.16
N LEU A 144 16.30 6.83 -3.01
CA LEU A 144 16.10 7.84 -4.06
C LEU A 144 17.40 8.60 -4.36
N GLU A 145 18.14 8.97 -3.31
CA GLU A 145 19.44 9.64 -3.45
C GLU A 145 20.44 8.76 -4.19
N ARG A 146 20.55 7.46 -3.83
CA ARG A 146 21.40 6.51 -4.54
C ARG A 146 20.98 6.30 -6.00
N MET A 147 19.67 6.32 -6.30
CA MET A 147 19.18 6.25 -7.68
C MET A 147 19.63 7.47 -8.49
N LEU A 148 19.52 8.68 -7.94
CA LEU A 148 20.00 9.91 -8.59
C LEU A 148 21.52 9.95 -8.76
N GLU A 149 22.27 9.37 -7.83
CA GLU A 149 23.72 9.22 -7.96
C GLU A 149 24.10 8.22 -9.07
N HIS A 150 23.34 7.12 -9.19
CA HIS A 150 23.61 6.05 -10.14
C HIS A 150 23.22 6.41 -11.58
N TYR A 151 22.01 6.96 -11.76
CA TYR A 151 21.46 7.24 -13.09
C TYR A 151 21.71 8.67 -13.57
N GLY A 152 21.95 9.61 -12.67
CA GLY A 152 22.13 11.04 -12.95
C GLY A 152 21.10 11.89 -12.22
N LYS A 153 21.54 13.07 -11.76
CA LYS A 153 20.70 13.98 -10.95
C LYS A 153 19.51 14.56 -11.73
N ASP A 154 19.65 14.67 -13.04
CA ASP A 154 18.63 15.21 -13.94
C ASP A 154 17.71 14.12 -14.52
N GLU A 155 18.02 12.84 -14.23
CA GLU A 155 17.22 11.72 -14.70
C GLU A 155 15.95 11.57 -13.84
N PRO A 156 14.78 11.31 -14.46
CA PRO A 156 13.56 11.13 -13.71
C PRO A 156 13.60 9.84 -12.90
N LEU A 157 13.16 9.90 -11.64
CA LEU A 157 12.94 8.71 -10.81
C LEU A 157 11.71 7.92 -11.28
N PHE A 158 10.70 8.63 -11.77
CA PHE A 158 9.42 8.11 -12.25
C PHE A 158 9.17 8.59 -13.68
N ALA A 159 8.98 7.66 -14.62
CA ALA A 159 8.69 7.97 -16.01
C ALA A 159 7.87 6.87 -16.68
N PHE A 160 7.09 7.22 -17.68
CA PHE A 160 6.57 6.22 -18.61
C PHE A 160 7.67 5.85 -19.59
N ALA A 161 7.86 4.56 -19.84
CA ALA A 161 8.87 4.05 -20.76
C ALA A 161 8.32 2.93 -21.63
N GLU A 162 9.00 2.65 -22.71
CA GLU A 162 8.76 1.47 -23.54
C GLU A 162 9.93 0.50 -23.35
N THR A 163 9.61 -0.78 -23.14
CA THR A 163 10.59 -1.86 -23.08
C THR A 163 10.45 -2.75 -24.30
N GLY A 164 11.58 -3.18 -24.92
CA GLY A 164 11.58 -4.06 -26.07
C GLY A 164 12.30 -3.48 -27.29
N ASP A 165 12.34 -4.22 -28.39
CA ASP A 165 13.13 -3.96 -29.61
C ASP A 165 12.32 -3.32 -30.75
N GLY A 166 11.31 -2.54 -30.44
CA GLY A 166 10.53 -1.75 -31.40
C GLY A 166 9.37 -2.50 -32.09
N LYS A 167 9.41 -3.82 -32.21
CA LYS A 167 8.29 -4.63 -32.75
C LYS A 167 7.47 -5.30 -31.64
N ASN A 168 8.08 -5.49 -30.48
CA ASN A 168 7.49 -6.08 -29.29
C ASN A 168 7.69 -5.15 -28.08
N SER A 169 7.47 -3.83 -28.27
CA SER A 169 7.59 -2.90 -27.17
C SER A 169 6.35 -3.00 -26.28
N THR A 170 6.59 -3.08 -24.97
CA THR A 170 5.56 -2.99 -23.94
C THR A 170 5.74 -1.68 -23.19
N ALA A 171 4.67 -0.89 -23.13
CA ALA A 171 4.66 0.32 -22.31
C ALA A 171 4.63 -0.08 -20.82
N ILE A 172 5.54 0.49 -20.04
CA ILE A 172 5.56 0.35 -18.58
C ILE A 172 5.17 1.67 -17.93
N GLY A 173 4.38 1.58 -16.87
CA GLY A 173 3.98 2.72 -16.06
C GLY A 173 5.16 3.30 -15.26
N GLU A 174 4.96 4.49 -14.73
CA GLU A 174 5.97 5.22 -13.96
C GLU A 174 6.36 4.50 -12.67
N ASP A 175 5.43 3.71 -12.11
CA ASP A 175 5.64 2.85 -10.95
C ASP A 175 6.61 1.69 -11.26
N LEU A 176 6.35 0.91 -12.30
CA LEU A 176 7.22 -0.19 -12.70
C LEU A 176 8.57 0.31 -13.25
N PHE A 177 8.60 1.49 -13.88
CA PHE A 177 9.85 2.14 -14.26
C PHE A 177 10.74 2.41 -13.03
N PHE A 178 10.17 2.97 -11.98
CA PHE A 178 10.87 3.21 -10.72
C PHE A 178 11.41 1.91 -10.11
N PHE A 179 10.55 0.92 -9.93
CA PHE A 179 10.95 -0.34 -9.29
C PHE A 179 11.96 -1.13 -10.11
N LYS A 180 11.83 -1.11 -11.45
CA LYS A 180 12.82 -1.74 -12.31
C LYS A 180 14.21 -1.13 -12.12
N ARG A 181 14.31 0.20 -12.13
CA ARG A 181 15.57 0.91 -11.88
C ARG A 181 16.13 0.62 -10.48
N LEU A 182 15.28 0.59 -9.47
CA LEU A 182 15.68 0.23 -8.12
C LEU A 182 16.22 -1.20 -8.06
N HIS A 183 15.54 -2.14 -8.69
CA HIS A 183 15.97 -3.54 -8.78
C HIS A 183 17.29 -3.68 -9.56
N ASP A 184 17.44 -3.01 -10.71
CA ASP A 184 18.62 -3.07 -11.56
C ASP A 184 19.90 -2.58 -10.83
N MET A 185 19.77 -1.69 -9.85
CA MET A 185 20.88 -1.28 -8.98
C MET A 185 21.04 -2.12 -7.71
N GLY A 186 20.33 -3.25 -7.61
CA GLY A 186 20.38 -4.17 -6.46
C GLY A 186 19.55 -3.73 -5.25
N GLY A 187 18.60 -2.82 -5.42
CA GLY A 187 17.69 -2.39 -4.36
C GLY A 187 16.70 -3.47 -3.96
N ILE A 188 16.31 -3.47 -2.70
CA ILE A 188 15.42 -4.46 -2.08
C ILE A 188 14.04 -3.87 -1.88
N THR A 189 13.05 -4.47 -2.54
CA THR A 189 11.63 -4.13 -2.38
C THR A 189 10.87 -5.28 -1.75
N MET A 190 10.09 -4.97 -0.72
CA MET A 190 9.26 -5.94 -0.01
C MET A 190 7.77 -5.61 -0.15
N CYS A 191 6.94 -6.62 0.00
CA CYS A 191 5.50 -6.48 0.14
C CYS A 191 5.03 -7.04 1.48
N ASP A 192 4.21 -6.27 2.19
CA ASP A 192 3.57 -6.72 3.43
C ASP A 192 2.15 -7.21 3.13
N GLY A 193 1.96 -8.53 3.05
CA GLY A 193 0.66 -9.17 2.88
C GLY A 193 -0.30 -9.00 4.07
N GLY A 194 0.13 -8.34 5.14
CA GLY A 194 -0.74 -7.92 6.23
C GLY A 194 -1.38 -6.55 6.01
N VAL A 195 -0.93 -5.80 5.00
CA VAL A 195 -1.48 -4.50 4.60
C VAL A 195 -2.24 -4.69 3.29
N ILE A 196 -3.52 -5.04 3.38
CA ILE A 196 -4.40 -5.25 2.22
C ILE A 196 -5.30 -4.03 2.07
N CYS A 197 -5.10 -3.30 0.97
CA CYS A 197 -5.81 -2.07 0.68
C CYS A 197 -6.97 -2.30 -0.30
N GLY A 198 -8.03 -1.51 -0.17
CA GLY A 198 -9.05 -1.37 -1.19
C GLY A 198 -8.60 -0.44 -2.31
N HIS A 199 -9.07 -0.66 -3.54
CA HIS A 199 -8.84 0.23 -4.67
C HIS A 199 -10.18 0.77 -5.19
N LEU A 200 -10.43 2.03 -4.96
CA LEU A 200 -11.70 2.68 -5.24
C LEU A 200 -11.77 3.11 -6.72
N ASP A 201 -12.77 2.62 -7.43
CA ASP A 201 -13.15 3.13 -8.74
C ASP A 201 -14.19 4.23 -8.58
N LEU A 202 -13.79 5.47 -8.88
CA LEU A 202 -14.65 6.64 -8.75
C LEU A 202 -15.78 6.68 -9.79
N LYS A 203 -15.61 6.02 -10.95
CA LYS A 203 -16.61 6.00 -12.01
C LYS A 203 -17.71 4.99 -11.70
N GLU A 204 -17.31 3.80 -11.24
CA GLU A 204 -18.25 2.74 -10.89
C GLU A 204 -18.71 2.82 -9.44
N ASN A 205 -18.12 3.72 -8.64
CA ASN A 205 -18.34 3.83 -7.20
C ASN A 205 -18.18 2.48 -6.49
N LYS A 206 -17.10 1.77 -6.82
CA LYS A 206 -16.83 0.40 -6.42
C LYS A 206 -15.44 0.26 -5.82
N VAL A 207 -15.30 -0.57 -4.79
CA VAL A 207 -14.01 -0.92 -4.19
C VAL A 207 -13.59 -2.29 -4.65
N TYR A 208 -12.42 -2.39 -5.29
CA TYR A 208 -11.76 -3.64 -5.60
C TYR A 208 -10.83 -4.01 -4.45
N GLN A 209 -10.91 -5.24 -3.98
CA GLN A 209 -10.10 -5.75 -2.89
C GLN A 209 -9.75 -7.22 -3.11
N LEU A 210 -8.55 -7.62 -2.69
CA LEU A 210 -8.11 -9.01 -2.71
C LEU A 210 -8.32 -9.65 -1.35
N TRP A 211 -8.76 -10.92 -1.38
CA TRP A 211 -8.86 -11.77 -0.20
C TRP A 211 -7.95 -12.98 -0.39
N GLN A 212 -7.43 -13.55 0.67
CA GLN A 212 -6.43 -14.62 0.65
C GLN A 212 -6.84 -15.84 -0.20
N ASP A 213 -8.13 -16.10 -0.37
CA ASP A 213 -8.65 -17.21 -1.16
C ASP A 213 -8.93 -16.85 -2.63
N CYS A 214 -8.58 -15.64 -3.04
CA CYS A 214 -8.76 -15.17 -4.43
C CYS A 214 -7.62 -15.63 -5.35
N LYS A 215 -7.30 -16.92 -5.39
CA LYS A 215 -6.88 -17.51 -6.67
C LYS A 215 -8.04 -17.28 -7.63
N PRO A 216 -7.81 -16.85 -8.87
CA PRO A 216 -8.75 -16.08 -9.67
C PRO A 216 -10.19 -16.57 -9.48
N PHE A 217 -10.94 -15.89 -8.64
CA PHE A 217 -12.37 -16.13 -8.54
C PHE A 217 -12.97 -15.73 -9.87
N LYS A 218 -13.53 -16.69 -10.56
CA LYS A 218 -14.30 -16.46 -11.79
C LYS A 218 -15.56 -15.61 -11.55
N ASN A 219 -15.81 -15.18 -10.31
CA ASN A 219 -17.04 -14.47 -9.92
C ASN A 219 -16.70 -13.23 -9.09
N ALA A 220 -17.37 -12.16 -9.39
CA ALA A 220 -17.21 -10.81 -8.89
C ALA A 220 -16.94 -10.69 -7.37
N VAL A 221 -16.00 -9.80 -7.02
CA VAL A 221 -15.85 -9.26 -5.68
C VAL A 221 -17.19 -8.60 -5.29
N PRO A 222 -17.78 -8.93 -4.13
CA PRO A 222 -18.95 -8.20 -3.64
C PRO A 222 -18.60 -6.72 -3.51
N SER A 223 -19.36 -5.85 -4.15
CA SER A 223 -19.21 -4.40 -3.97
C SER A 223 -19.62 -4.06 -2.55
N PHE A 224 -18.74 -3.37 -1.80
CA PHE A 224 -19.07 -2.82 -0.48
C PHE A 224 -20.25 -1.85 -0.53
N LEU A 225 -20.58 -1.36 -1.71
CA LEU A 225 -21.62 -0.37 -1.96
C LEU A 225 -22.96 -0.99 -2.33
N ASP A 226 -22.98 -2.29 -2.65
CA ASP A 226 -24.23 -3.00 -3.00
C ASP A 226 -25.04 -3.39 -1.76
N ASP A 227 -24.46 -3.35 -0.55
CA ASP A 227 -25.15 -3.57 0.70
C ASP A 227 -25.03 -2.34 1.63
N PRO A 228 -26.08 -1.51 1.77
CA PRO A 228 -26.10 -0.40 2.72
C PRO A 228 -25.87 -0.83 4.18
N ALA A 229 -26.05 -2.10 4.53
CA ALA A 229 -25.77 -2.63 5.86
C ALA A 229 -24.26 -2.89 6.09
N SER A 230 -23.44 -2.99 5.04
CA SER A 230 -21.99 -3.14 5.13
C SER A 230 -21.27 -1.85 5.54
N LEU A 231 -21.96 -0.71 5.48
CA LEU A 231 -21.49 0.58 6.00
C LEU A 231 -21.47 0.65 7.53
N ARG A 232 -21.76 -0.44 8.25
CA ARG A 232 -21.54 -0.49 9.70
C ARG A 232 -20.04 -0.45 9.98
N VAL A 233 -19.59 0.75 10.29
CA VAL A 233 -18.27 1.03 10.86
C VAL A 233 -18.08 0.10 12.06
N GLY A 234 -17.08 -0.79 11.98
CA GLY A 234 -16.49 -1.40 13.14
C GLY A 234 -16.97 -2.79 13.54
N HIS A 235 -16.68 -3.78 12.72
CA HIS A 235 -16.32 -5.07 13.29
C HIS A 235 -14.94 -5.46 12.74
N SER A 236 -13.90 -5.06 13.48
CA SER A 236 -12.58 -5.64 13.35
C SER A 236 -12.70 -7.16 13.56
N PRO A 237 -12.05 -8.00 12.75
CA PRO A 237 -11.97 -9.45 13.00
C PRO A 237 -11.44 -9.81 14.39
N VAL A 238 -10.84 -8.87 15.10
CA VAL A 238 -10.34 -9.02 16.48
C VAL A 238 -11.47 -9.19 17.49
N GLU A 239 -12.65 -8.58 17.30
CA GLU A 239 -13.76 -8.74 18.24
C GLU A 239 -14.40 -10.13 18.19
N SER A 240 -14.36 -10.82 17.06
CA SER A 240 -14.85 -12.19 16.95
C SER A 240 -13.94 -13.23 17.63
N LEU A 241 -12.68 -12.89 17.88
CA LEU A 241 -11.72 -13.75 18.59
C LEU A 241 -11.82 -13.58 20.12
N ILE A 242 -12.27 -12.43 20.61
CA ILE A 242 -12.41 -12.16 22.05
C ILE A 242 -13.69 -12.82 22.63
N SER A 243 -14.73 -13.03 21.82
CA SER A 243 -16.00 -13.64 22.24
C SER A 243 -15.95 -15.16 22.41
N LYS A 244 -14.84 -15.83 22.05
CA LYS A 244 -14.65 -17.29 22.16
C LYS A 244 -13.60 -17.73 23.16
N SER A 245 -13.27 -16.89 24.15
CA SER A 245 -12.39 -17.29 25.24
C SER A 245 -13.16 -18.11 26.29
N PRO A 246 -12.71 -19.35 26.64
CA PRO A 246 -13.43 -20.24 27.57
C PRO A 246 -13.39 -19.79 29.04
N ALA A 247 -12.93 -18.59 29.35
CA ALA A 247 -12.73 -18.12 30.71
C ALA A 247 -13.96 -17.45 31.35
N ARG A 248 -15.10 -17.31 30.66
CA ARG A 248 -16.32 -16.67 31.23
C ARG A 248 -17.30 -17.63 31.86
N ASP A 249 -17.19 -18.94 31.63
CA ASP A 249 -18.18 -19.91 32.16
C ASP A 249 -17.87 -20.44 33.55
N LYS A 250 -16.90 -19.86 34.29
CA LYS A 250 -16.54 -20.34 35.65
C LYS A 250 -16.82 -19.38 36.79
N ILE A 251 -17.49 -18.24 36.59
CA ILE A 251 -17.75 -17.24 37.64
C ILE A 251 -19.22 -17.18 38.08
N GLU A 252 -20.16 -17.81 37.39
CA GLU A 252 -21.59 -17.76 37.75
C GLU A 252 -22.14 -18.95 38.52
N SER A 253 -21.33 -19.84 39.07
CA SER A 253 -21.81 -20.99 39.85
C SER A 253 -21.26 -21.05 41.28
N LYS A 254 -21.25 -19.94 42.02
CA LYS A 254 -21.04 -19.96 43.48
C LYS A 254 -21.67 -18.74 44.14
N ASN A 255 -23.00 -18.70 44.21
CA ASN A 255 -23.75 -17.95 45.20
C ASN A 255 -25.20 -18.43 45.23
N ASP A 256 -25.42 -19.63 45.74
CA ASP A 256 -26.71 -20.04 46.27
C ASP A 256 -26.48 -21.01 47.41
N GLY A 257 -26.99 -20.64 48.59
CA GLY A 257 -27.13 -21.48 49.77
C GLY A 257 -26.15 -21.12 50.90
N ASP A 258 -26.57 -20.57 52.01
CA ASP A 258 -27.41 -21.17 53.03
C ASP A 258 -27.76 -20.13 54.12
N PRO A 259 -28.99 -20.04 54.60
CA PRO A 259 -29.30 -19.28 55.80
C PRO A 259 -29.32 -20.22 57.01
N GLY A 260 -28.54 -19.90 58.00
CA GLY A 260 -28.55 -20.53 59.31
C GLY A 260 -28.19 -19.53 60.39
#